data_f426521c35f6d9e16098ff4e993630ea
#
_entry.id   f426521c35f6d9e16098ff4e993630ea
#
_cell.length_a   1.000
_cell.length_b   1.000
_cell.length_c   1.000
_cell.angle_alpha   90.00
_cell.angle_beta   90.00
_cell.angle_gamma   90.00
#
_symmetry.space_group_name_H-M   'P 1'
#
loop_
_entity.id
_entity.type
_entity.pdbx_description
1 polymer ?
#
loop_
_entity_poly.entity_id
_entity_poly.type
_entity_poly.pdbx_seq_one_letter_code
_entity_poly.pdbx_strand_id
1 'polypeptide(L)'
;DKNGNGMKAMDNGVVIDLNTEAFIFGENRLTIEKSVPIITKQPQDVTLISGNDARFSVEAIGAVRYEWEIFDVEDETQQPYSRETVLAHCSGVNSFEESTFQIYGVSSWFMNKAVHVWIKGKDGGVTSHTAYFNIIVKPPAEVSQLKNVIVAPGGTTFFTFETLYADEFRWYFTNYEWDQIDNEELLEYKSDGRTLTLYNVSEFWDGETVYCEALNELGSITSDKAVITVGVAGDVNTDGKLTAADLVMLQKWLIQSGSINNSRLGDLDGNGILNGIDLAMLRSLLIR
;
A
#
# COMPACT_ATOMS: atom_id res chain seq x y z
N ASP A 1 0.62 -53.46 3.65
CA ASP A 1 1.51 -54.18 4.56
C ASP A 1 1.47 -53.50 5.93
N LYS A 2 1.91 -54.17 6.98
CA LYS A 2 1.83 -53.69 8.36
C LYS A 2 2.71 -52.46 8.64
N ASN A 3 3.54 -52.05 7.70
CA ASN A 3 4.50 -50.92 7.86
C ASN A 3 4.16 -49.69 7.01
N GLY A 4 2.97 -49.64 6.41
CA GLY A 4 2.53 -48.47 5.65
C GLY A 4 3.25 -48.20 4.33
N ASN A 5 4.12 -49.11 3.89
CA ASN A 5 4.75 -49.04 2.58
C ASN A 5 3.78 -49.56 1.52
N GLY A 6 3.66 -48.83 0.44
CA GLY A 6 2.82 -49.19 -0.70
C GLY A 6 3.08 -50.63 -1.12
N MET A 7 2.08 -51.49 -0.98
CA MET A 7 2.16 -52.90 -1.34
C MET A 7 1.73 -53.11 -2.77
N LYS A 8 2.55 -53.77 -3.54
CA LYS A 8 2.21 -54.27 -4.85
C LYS A 8 1.98 -55.78 -4.73
N ALA A 9 0.75 -56.19 -4.67
CA ALA A 9 0.40 -57.62 -4.72
C ALA A 9 -0.13 -57.92 -6.11
N MET A 10 0.44 -58.92 -6.74
CA MET A 10 -0.05 -59.47 -8.01
C MET A 10 -0.51 -60.91 -7.74
N ASP A 11 -1.80 -61.07 -7.68
CA ASP A 11 -2.42 -62.38 -7.71
C ASP A 11 -3.66 -62.29 -8.61
N ASN A 12 -3.77 -63.23 -9.55
CA ASN A 12 -4.89 -63.34 -10.50
C ASN A 12 -5.21 -62.03 -11.28
N GLY A 13 -4.19 -61.27 -11.64
CA GLY A 13 -4.37 -60.02 -12.42
C GLY A 13 -4.80 -58.80 -11.61
N VAL A 14 -4.81 -58.88 -10.29
CA VAL A 14 -5.09 -57.76 -9.40
C VAL A 14 -3.78 -57.07 -9.03
N VAL A 15 -3.65 -55.80 -9.36
CA VAL A 15 -2.53 -54.94 -8.93
C VAL A 15 -3.08 -53.92 -7.96
N ILE A 16 -2.55 -53.95 -6.72
CA ILE A 16 -2.87 -52.92 -5.73
C ILE A 16 -1.65 -52.01 -5.61
N ASP A 17 -1.76 -50.79 -6.07
CA ASP A 17 -0.73 -49.80 -5.92
C ASP A 17 -1.25 -48.67 -4.99
N LEU A 18 -0.86 -48.75 -3.73
CA LEU A 18 -1.27 -47.78 -2.71
C LEU A 18 -0.65 -46.38 -2.92
N ASN A 19 0.41 -46.29 -3.75
CA ASN A 19 1.02 -45.00 -4.07
C ASN A 19 0.27 -44.27 -5.17
N THR A 20 -0.43 -45.00 -6.05
CA THR A 20 -1.26 -44.39 -7.14
C THR A 20 -2.75 -44.42 -6.80
N GLU A 21 -3.14 -44.96 -5.64
CA GLU A 21 -4.53 -44.99 -5.15
C GLU A 21 -5.51 -45.73 -6.07
N ALA A 22 -5.01 -46.70 -6.81
CA ALA A 22 -5.83 -47.45 -7.73
C ALA A 22 -5.73 -48.95 -7.47
N PHE A 23 -6.89 -49.60 -7.38
CA PHE A 23 -7.01 -51.06 -7.52
C PHE A 23 -7.36 -51.34 -8.97
N ILE A 24 -6.57 -52.17 -9.61
CA ILE A 24 -6.80 -52.61 -10.98
C ILE A 24 -7.21 -54.08 -10.97
N PHE A 25 -8.44 -54.36 -11.41
CA PHE A 25 -8.99 -55.68 -11.57
C PHE A 25 -9.24 -55.94 -13.06
N GLY A 26 -8.28 -56.53 -13.76
CA GLY A 26 -8.38 -56.69 -15.21
C GLY A 26 -8.56 -55.35 -15.92
N GLU A 27 -9.67 -55.13 -16.62
CA GLU A 27 -9.99 -53.83 -17.28
C GLU A 27 -10.68 -52.81 -16.35
N ASN A 28 -11.08 -53.21 -15.13
CA ASN A 28 -11.75 -52.33 -14.17
C ASN A 28 -10.74 -51.63 -13.25
N ARG A 29 -10.89 -50.36 -13.12
CA ARG A 29 -10.10 -49.51 -12.22
C ARG A 29 -10.98 -49.01 -11.07
N LEU A 30 -10.62 -49.39 -9.82
CA LEU A 30 -11.21 -48.79 -8.63
C LEU A 30 -10.22 -47.76 -8.07
N THR A 31 -10.60 -46.51 -8.11
CA THR A 31 -9.81 -45.41 -7.49
C THR A 31 -10.20 -45.29 -6.04
N ILE A 32 -9.22 -45.34 -5.15
CA ILE A 32 -9.44 -44.94 -3.74
C ILE A 32 -9.19 -43.45 -3.65
N GLU A 33 -10.18 -42.69 -3.23
CA GLU A 33 -9.96 -41.29 -2.89
C GLU A 33 -9.01 -41.23 -1.68
N LYS A 34 -7.86 -40.62 -1.84
CA LYS A 34 -6.99 -40.32 -0.71
C LYS A 34 -7.68 -39.38 0.22
N SER A 35 -7.59 -39.67 1.48
CA SER A 35 -8.16 -38.89 2.57
C SER A 35 -7.16 -37.82 3.07
N VAL A 36 -5.85 -38.08 2.94
CA VAL A 36 -4.79 -37.13 3.31
C VAL A 36 -4.18 -36.55 2.04
N PRO A 37 -4.04 -35.20 1.97
CA PRO A 37 -3.46 -34.56 0.80
C PRO A 37 -2.02 -34.97 0.52
N ILE A 38 -1.65 -34.95 -0.76
CA ILE A 38 -0.25 -35.12 -1.21
C ILE A 38 0.17 -33.82 -1.85
N ILE A 39 1.20 -33.17 -1.29
CA ILE A 39 1.79 -31.98 -1.88
C ILE A 39 2.65 -32.41 -3.07
N THR A 40 2.32 -31.90 -4.25
CA THR A 40 3.05 -32.17 -5.51
C THR A 40 4.04 -31.04 -5.84
N LYS A 41 3.80 -29.82 -5.31
CA LYS A 41 4.72 -28.70 -5.43
C LYS A 41 4.71 -27.88 -4.14
N GLN A 42 5.88 -27.73 -3.56
CA GLN A 42 6.10 -26.98 -2.32
C GLN A 42 6.15 -25.47 -2.59
N PRO A 43 5.74 -24.64 -1.63
CA PRO A 43 5.97 -23.20 -1.71
C PRO A 43 7.48 -22.91 -1.77
N GLN A 44 7.84 -21.84 -2.47
CA GLN A 44 9.22 -21.42 -2.67
C GLN A 44 9.45 -20.09 -1.94
N ASP A 45 10.70 -19.85 -1.53
CA ASP A 45 11.13 -18.58 -0.98
C ASP A 45 10.86 -17.44 -1.97
N VAL A 46 10.53 -16.26 -1.44
CA VAL A 46 10.38 -15.05 -2.24
C VAL A 46 11.44 -14.04 -1.86
N THR A 47 12.04 -13.40 -2.87
CA THR A 47 12.96 -12.27 -2.69
C THR A 47 12.30 -11.04 -3.29
N LEU A 48 12.11 -9.99 -2.47
CA LEU A 48 11.45 -8.76 -2.91
C LEU A 48 12.00 -7.54 -2.17
N ILE A 49 11.76 -6.37 -2.75
CA ILE A 49 12.02 -5.09 -2.09
C ILE A 49 10.80 -4.75 -1.23
N SER A 50 11.03 -4.22 -0.02
CA SER A 50 9.96 -3.72 0.86
C SER A 50 9.01 -2.78 0.09
N GLY A 51 7.71 -2.94 0.30
CA GLY A 51 6.65 -2.27 -0.44
C GLY A 51 6.11 -3.03 -1.66
N ASN A 52 6.80 -4.05 -2.15
CA ASN A 52 6.32 -4.90 -3.24
C ASN A 52 5.46 -6.06 -2.74
N ASP A 53 4.81 -6.76 -3.67
CA ASP A 53 3.96 -7.90 -3.38
C ASP A 53 4.75 -9.19 -3.24
N ALA A 54 4.34 -10.05 -2.29
CA ALA A 54 4.82 -11.42 -2.16
C ALA A 54 3.76 -12.41 -2.65
N ARG A 55 4.19 -13.51 -3.27
CA ARG A 55 3.31 -14.58 -3.70
C ARG A 55 3.91 -15.94 -3.42
N PHE A 56 3.20 -16.72 -2.63
CA PHE A 56 3.49 -18.15 -2.37
C PHE A 56 2.41 -19.01 -3.01
N SER A 57 2.78 -20.20 -3.46
CA SER A 57 1.82 -21.15 -4.02
C SER A 57 2.22 -22.58 -3.69
N VAL A 58 1.22 -23.42 -3.55
CA VAL A 58 1.36 -24.86 -3.29
C VAL A 58 0.46 -25.61 -4.26
N GLU A 59 0.89 -26.80 -4.71
CA GLU A 59 0.01 -27.70 -5.46
C GLU A 59 -0.15 -29.00 -4.66
N ALA A 60 -1.38 -29.45 -4.49
CA ALA A 60 -1.69 -30.67 -3.74
C ALA A 60 -2.87 -31.43 -4.34
N ILE A 61 -2.81 -32.75 -4.30
CA ILE A 61 -3.89 -33.66 -4.68
C ILE A 61 -4.67 -34.02 -3.42
N GLY A 62 -6.01 -34.06 -3.49
CA GLY A 62 -6.88 -34.40 -2.37
C GLY A 62 -7.06 -33.29 -1.34
N ALA A 63 -6.64 -32.07 -1.64
CA ALA A 63 -6.84 -30.90 -0.80
C ALA A 63 -8.31 -30.46 -0.79
N VAL A 64 -8.84 -30.17 0.41
CA VAL A 64 -10.19 -29.63 0.63
C VAL A 64 -10.09 -28.19 1.13
N ARG A 65 -9.08 -27.87 1.92
CA ARG A 65 -8.86 -26.53 2.49
C ARG A 65 -7.38 -26.29 2.66
N TYR A 66 -6.99 -25.03 2.51
CA TYR A 66 -5.66 -24.51 2.79
C TYR A 66 -5.73 -23.55 3.97
N GLU A 67 -4.64 -23.45 4.75
CA GLU A 67 -4.52 -22.49 5.83
C GLU A 67 -3.05 -22.06 5.91
N TRP A 68 -2.79 -20.80 5.43
CA TRP A 68 -1.46 -20.22 5.45
C TRP A 68 -1.20 -19.57 6.80
N GLU A 69 -0.03 -19.86 7.34
CA GLU A 69 0.44 -19.37 8.61
C GLU A 69 1.78 -18.67 8.43
N ILE A 70 1.94 -17.50 9.05
CA ILE A 70 3.18 -16.72 9.08
C ILE A 70 3.69 -16.74 10.51
N PHE A 71 4.98 -17.00 10.68
CA PHE A 71 5.62 -17.09 11.97
C PHE A 71 7.04 -16.50 11.93
N ASP A 72 7.62 -16.26 13.11
CA ASP A 72 8.99 -15.79 13.25
C ASP A 72 9.97 -16.93 13.06
N VAL A 73 11.03 -16.72 12.26
CA VAL A 73 12.06 -17.76 12.02
C VAL A 73 12.85 -18.06 13.29
N GLU A 74 13.00 -17.08 14.18
CA GLU A 74 13.74 -17.23 15.44
C GLU A 74 12.89 -17.86 16.56
N ASP A 75 11.57 -17.94 16.37
CA ASP A 75 10.68 -18.62 17.33
C ASP A 75 10.70 -20.13 17.13
N GLU A 76 11.40 -20.84 18.02
CA GLU A 76 11.47 -22.32 18.00
C GLU A 76 10.08 -22.97 18.08
N THR A 77 9.09 -22.29 18.63
CA THR A 77 7.71 -22.80 18.73
C THR A 77 6.91 -22.62 17.46
N GLN A 78 7.38 -21.78 16.55
CA GLN A 78 6.72 -21.43 15.27
C GLN A 78 5.25 -21.03 15.48
N GLN A 79 4.98 -20.24 16.55
CA GLN A 79 3.62 -19.75 16.79
C GLN A 79 3.20 -18.77 15.69
N PRO A 80 2.08 -19.04 15.00
CA PRO A 80 1.64 -18.18 13.91
C PRO A 80 1.13 -16.85 14.43
N TYR A 81 1.42 -15.79 13.68
CA TYR A 81 0.83 -14.48 13.91
C TYR A 81 -0.68 -14.50 13.61
N SER A 82 -1.44 -13.68 14.33
CA SER A 82 -2.84 -13.47 14.03
C SER A 82 -3.01 -12.81 12.64
N ARG A 83 -4.15 -13.05 12.00
CA ARG A 83 -4.47 -12.43 10.70
C ARG A 83 -4.47 -10.92 10.79
N GLU A 84 -4.96 -10.34 11.89
CA GLU A 84 -4.97 -8.91 12.15
C GLU A 84 -3.56 -8.36 12.23
N THR A 85 -2.65 -9.05 12.90
CA THR A 85 -1.24 -8.66 12.97
C THR A 85 -0.60 -8.63 11.58
N VAL A 86 -0.83 -9.64 10.75
CA VAL A 86 -0.31 -9.69 9.37
C VAL A 86 -0.86 -8.51 8.55
N LEU A 87 -2.18 -8.26 8.62
CA LEU A 87 -2.83 -7.19 7.87
C LEU A 87 -2.41 -5.79 8.31
N ALA A 88 -1.96 -5.62 9.54
CA ALA A 88 -1.42 -4.35 10.02
C ALA A 88 -0.06 -3.97 9.38
N HIS A 89 0.63 -4.92 8.75
CA HIS A 89 1.97 -4.74 8.19
C HIS A 89 2.04 -4.89 6.66
N CYS A 90 0.90 -4.91 5.99
CA CYS A 90 0.80 -4.97 4.52
C CYS A 90 -0.44 -4.19 4.04
N SER A 91 -0.54 -3.96 2.73
CA SER A 91 -1.72 -3.30 2.14
C SER A 91 -2.93 -4.23 2.02
N GLY A 92 -2.76 -5.53 2.23
CA GLY A 92 -3.81 -6.54 2.20
C GLY A 92 -3.31 -7.91 1.74
N VAL A 93 -4.20 -8.88 1.71
CA VAL A 93 -3.95 -10.23 1.19
C VAL A 93 -5.12 -10.68 0.32
N ASN A 94 -4.87 -11.62 -0.61
CA ASN A 94 -5.97 -12.24 -1.38
C ASN A 94 -6.82 -13.16 -0.49
N SER A 95 -6.19 -14.15 0.13
CA SER A 95 -6.85 -15.14 0.98
C SER A 95 -5.80 -15.95 1.74
N PHE A 96 -6.09 -16.28 3.00
CA PHE A 96 -5.28 -17.26 3.77
C PHE A 96 -5.68 -18.71 3.49
N GLU A 97 -6.73 -18.96 2.72
CA GLU A 97 -7.40 -20.26 2.60
C GLU A 97 -7.39 -20.83 1.18
N GLU A 98 -6.60 -20.24 0.28
CA GLU A 98 -6.43 -20.71 -1.09
C GLU A 98 -5.06 -21.38 -1.32
N SER A 99 -4.89 -22.09 -2.43
CA SER A 99 -3.61 -22.69 -2.84
C SER A 99 -2.53 -21.68 -3.18
N THR A 100 -2.92 -20.41 -3.36
CA THR A 100 -2.03 -19.28 -3.57
C THR A 100 -2.27 -18.24 -2.49
N PHE A 101 -1.21 -17.84 -1.82
CA PHE A 101 -1.19 -16.77 -0.83
C PHE A 101 -0.45 -15.58 -1.40
N GLN A 102 -1.14 -14.48 -1.62
CA GLN A 102 -0.59 -13.23 -2.11
C GLN A 102 -0.77 -12.15 -1.07
N ILE A 103 0.32 -11.46 -0.74
CA ILE A 103 0.39 -10.38 0.21
C ILE A 103 0.79 -9.14 -0.58
N TYR A 104 -0.01 -8.06 -0.48
CA TYR A 104 0.19 -6.82 -1.19
C TYR A 104 0.95 -5.82 -0.30
N GLY A 105 1.95 -5.14 -0.86
CA GLY A 105 2.70 -4.10 -0.16
C GLY A 105 3.39 -4.61 1.11
N VAL A 106 4.24 -5.61 0.98
CA VAL A 106 4.99 -6.25 2.09
C VAL A 106 5.98 -5.26 2.70
N SER A 107 5.79 -4.89 3.98
CA SER A 107 6.72 -4.00 4.70
C SER A 107 7.98 -4.72 5.19
N SER A 108 8.94 -3.98 5.74
CA SER A 108 10.14 -4.54 6.37
C SER A 108 9.83 -5.45 7.58
N TRP A 109 8.65 -5.32 8.19
CA TRP A 109 8.20 -6.19 9.30
C TRP A 109 8.29 -7.69 8.95
N PHE A 110 8.15 -8.05 7.66
CA PHE A 110 8.27 -9.44 7.22
C PHE A 110 9.71 -9.97 7.17
N MET A 111 10.72 -9.15 7.48
CA MET A 111 12.10 -9.66 7.67
C MET A 111 12.13 -10.70 8.78
N ASN A 112 12.95 -11.73 8.60
CA ASN A 112 13.06 -12.87 9.52
C ASN A 112 11.74 -13.63 9.74
N LYS A 113 10.80 -13.51 8.82
CA LYS A 113 9.57 -14.29 8.87
C LYS A 113 9.51 -15.33 7.77
N ALA A 114 8.72 -16.35 8.03
CA ALA A 114 8.51 -17.46 7.13
C ALA A 114 7.04 -17.85 7.09
N VAL A 115 6.66 -18.58 6.07
CA VAL A 115 5.31 -19.09 5.87
C VAL A 115 5.34 -20.58 5.61
N HIS A 116 4.32 -21.25 6.09
CA HIS A 116 3.94 -22.57 5.63
C HIS A 116 2.42 -22.64 5.44
N VAL A 117 1.95 -23.67 4.79
CA VAL A 117 0.52 -23.90 4.61
C VAL A 117 0.14 -25.27 5.16
N TRP A 118 -0.86 -25.28 6.02
CA TRP A 118 -1.53 -26.51 6.42
C TRP A 118 -2.65 -26.82 5.42
N ILE A 119 -2.61 -28.03 4.87
CA ILE A 119 -3.53 -28.49 3.82
C ILE A 119 -4.38 -29.61 4.39
N LYS A 120 -5.68 -29.36 4.52
CA LYS A 120 -6.64 -30.34 5.01
C LYS A 120 -7.20 -31.16 3.85
N GLY A 121 -7.23 -32.46 4.03
CA GLY A 121 -8.01 -33.39 3.21
C GLY A 121 -9.26 -33.86 3.94
N LYS A 122 -9.87 -34.93 3.43
CA LYS A 122 -11.11 -35.49 3.98
C LYS A 122 -10.94 -36.07 5.39
N ASP A 123 -9.85 -36.84 5.65
CA ASP A 123 -9.63 -37.55 6.90
C ASP A 123 -8.33 -37.14 7.62
N GLY A 124 -7.62 -36.13 7.11
CA GLY A 124 -6.36 -35.64 7.71
C GLY A 124 -5.78 -34.48 6.96
N GLY A 125 -4.61 -34.03 7.37
CA GLY A 125 -3.92 -32.89 6.75
C GLY A 125 -2.40 -33.10 6.69
N VAL A 126 -1.74 -32.23 5.93
CA VAL A 126 -0.29 -32.18 5.77
C VAL A 126 0.17 -30.73 5.77
N THR A 127 1.30 -30.44 6.38
CA THR A 127 1.94 -29.13 6.34
C THR A 127 3.01 -29.11 5.25
N SER A 128 3.10 -28.02 4.51
CA SER A 128 4.17 -27.81 3.52
C SER A 128 5.54 -27.62 4.17
N HIS A 129 6.58 -27.62 3.36
CA HIS A 129 7.85 -27.03 3.78
C HIS A 129 7.68 -25.55 4.08
N THR A 130 8.56 -25.01 4.92
CA THR A 130 8.68 -23.58 5.19
C THR A 130 9.24 -22.86 3.96
N ALA A 131 8.67 -21.71 3.64
CA ALA A 131 9.19 -20.78 2.65
C ALA A 131 9.46 -19.42 3.32
N TYR A 132 10.51 -18.73 2.90
CA TYR A 132 11.06 -17.56 3.57
C TYR A 132 10.80 -16.28 2.81
N PHE A 133 10.63 -15.18 3.56
CA PHE A 133 10.65 -13.81 3.03
C PHE A 133 12.09 -13.30 3.04
N ASN A 134 12.68 -13.12 1.88
CA ASN A 134 13.97 -12.45 1.70
C ASN A 134 13.72 -10.99 1.33
N ILE A 135 13.49 -10.15 2.34
CA ILE A 135 13.15 -8.73 2.14
C ILE A 135 14.42 -7.92 1.96
N ILE A 136 14.47 -7.18 0.86
CA ILE A 136 15.52 -6.19 0.59
C ILE A 136 14.97 -4.83 0.98
N VAL A 137 15.48 -4.25 2.07
CA VAL A 137 15.15 -2.90 2.48
C VAL A 137 16.08 -1.92 1.77
N LYS A 138 15.53 -0.79 1.34
CA LYS A 138 16.26 0.36 0.80
C LYS A 138 15.88 1.60 1.58
N PRO A 139 16.76 2.59 1.74
CA PRO A 139 16.38 3.86 2.35
C PRO A 139 15.24 4.51 1.53
N PRO A 140 14.38 5.30 2.17
CA PRO A 140 13.33 6.02 1.47
C PRO A 140 13.89 6.86 0.33
N ALA A 141 13.18 6.90 -0.79
CA ALA A 141 13.54 7.67 -1.96
C ALA A 141 12.34 8.49 -2.46
N GLU A 142 12.59 9.74 -2.79
CA GLU A 142 11.57 10.65 -3.32
C GLU A 142 11.15 10.24 -4.74
N VAL A 143 9.85 10.37 -5.01
CA VAL A 143 9.25 10.28 -6.35
C VAL A 143 8.72 11.64 -6.80
N SER A 144 7.99 12.34 -5.91
CA SER A 144 7.51 13.69 -6.19
C SER A 144 7.42 14.52 -4.91
N GLN A 145 7.62 15.82 -5.05
CA GLN A 145 7.51 16.78 -3.96
C GLN A 145 6.06 17.25 -3.75
N LEU A 146 5.82 17.82 -2.57
CA LEU A 146 4.57 18.52 -2.28
C LEU A 146 4.44 19.75 -3.17
N LYS A 147 3.19 20.14 -3.43
CA LYS A 147 2.84 21.38 -4.13
C LYS A 147 2.04 22.29 -3.25
N ASN A 148 2.21 23.61 -3.45
CA ASN A 148 1.34 24.59 -2.85
C ASN A 148 -0.11 24.35 -3.25
N VAL A 149 -1.04 24.67 -2.36
CA VAL A 149 -2.47 24.49 -2.62
C VAL A 149 -3.22 25.81 -2.41
N ILE A 150 -4.27 25.98 -3.21
CA ILE A 150 -5.24 27.07 -3.02
C ILE A 150 -6.57 26.42 -2.66
N VAL A 151 -7.16 26.84 -1.54
CA VAL A 151 -8.42 26.30 -1.03
C VAL A 151 -9.35 27.44 -0.65
N ALA A 152 -10.64 27.33 -1.00
CA ALA A 152 -11.64 28.30 -0.55
C ALA A 152 -11.85 28.20 0.97
N PRO A 153 -12.21 29.30 1.67
CA PRO A 153 -12.54 29.25 3.09
C PRO A 153 -13.63 28.19 3.38
N GLY A 154 -13.37 27.32 4.37
CA GLY A 154 -14.24 26.18 4.69
C GLY A 154 -14.13 25.00 3.72
N GLY A 155 -13.22 25.07 2.74
CA GLY A 155 -13.00 24.01 1.75
C GLY A 155 -12.15 22.85 2.27
N THR A 156 -11.96 21.87 1.40
CA THR A 156 -11.11 20.69 1.64
C THR A 156 -9.95 20.69 0.67
N THR A 157 -8.75 20.34 1.15
CA THR A 157 -7.55 20.17 0.34
C THR A 157 -6.74 18.96 0.81
N PHE A 158 -5.77 18.55 0.01
CA PHE A 158 -4.90 17.42 0.38
C PHE A 158 -3.49 17.63 -0.12
N PHE A 159 -2.54 16.96 0.57
CA PHE A 159 -1.13 16.87 0.20
C PHE A 159 -0.75 15.41 0.08
N THR A 160 0.02 15.06 -0.95
CA THR A 160 0.51 13.70 -1.15
C THR A 160 2.01 13.73 -1.34
N PHE A 161 2.75 12.97 -0.50
CA PHE A 161 4.19 12.80 -0.64
C PHE A 161 4.47 11.42 -1.24
N GLU A 162 4.80 11.39 -2.53
CA GLU A 162 5.09 10.15 -3.25
C GLU A 162 6.54 9.73 -3.01
N THR A 163 6.70 8.59 -2.34
CA THR A 163 8.01 8.01 -2.03
C THR A 163 8.04 6.51 -2.32
N LEU A 164 9.25 5.98 -2.52
CA LEU A 164 9.53 4.54 -2.54
C LEU A 164 10.14 4.14 -1.21
N TYR A 165 9.88 2.93 -0.78
CA TYR A 165 10.52 2.22 0.34
C TYR A 165 10.26 2.82 1.73
N ALA A 166 9.37 3.79 1.87
CA ALA A 166 8.97 4.30 3.17
C ALA A 166 7.87 3.42 3.78
N ASP A 167 8.01 3.12 5.07
CA ASP A 167 7.06 2.33 5.86
C ASP A 167 6.17 3.23 6.73
N GLU A 168 6.63 4.43 7.07
CA GLU A 168 5.94 5.39 7.93
C GLU A 168 6.02 6.81 7.36
N PHE A 169 4.99 7.61 7.61
CA PHE A 169 4.89 9.00 7.20
C PHE A 169 4.46 9.85 8.38
N ARG A 170 5.18 10.98 8.60
CA ARG A 170 4.89 11.96 9.63
C ARG A 170 4.68 13.31 8.99
N TRP A 171 3.53 13.93 9.24
CA TRP A 171 3.17 15.24 8.72
C TRP A 171 3.41 16.33 9.74
N TYR A 172 3.85 17.49 9.29
CA TYR A 172 4.20 18.62 10.15
C TYR A 172 3.68 19.91 9.57
N PHE A 173 3.28 20.82 10.47
CA PHE A 173 3.04 22.22 10.19
C PHE A 173 4.18 23.05 10.76
N THR A 174 4.65 24.07 10.04
CA THR A 174 5.90 24.76 10.43
C THR A 174 5.78 25.55 11.73
N ASN A 175 4.59 26.14 12.01
CA ASN A 175 4.39 27.02 13.16
C ASN A 175 3.63 26.37 14.32
N TYR A 176 3.26 25.08 14.18
CA TYR A 176 2.47 24.37 15.17
C TYR A 176 3.06 23.00 15.47
N GLU A 177 3.11 22.63 16.74
CA GLU A 177 3.37 21.26 17.16
C GLU A 177 2.06 20.46 17.08
N TRP A 178 2.16 19.14 16.85
CA TRP A 178 0.97 18.29 16.68
C TRP A 178 -0.01 18.34 17.84
N ASP A 179 0.47 18.47 19.08
CA ASP A 179 -0.35 18.63 20.29
C ASP A 179 -1.17 19.92 20.30
N GLN A 180 -0.80 20.93 19.49
CA GLN A 180 -1.55 22.16 19.29
C GLN A 180 -2.61 22.05 18.19
N ILE A 181 -2.47 21.06 17.27
CA ILE A 181 -3.37 20.82 16.15
C ILE A 181 -4.49 19.84 16.52
N ASP A 182 -4.26 18.96 17.49
CA ASP A 182 -5.26 18.02 18.03
C ASP A 182 -6.49 18.70 18.69
N ASN A 183 -6.53 20.03 18.64
CA ASN A 183 -7.72 20.76 18.97
C ASN A 183 -8.67 20.74 17.73
N GLU A 184 -9.64 19.83 17.74
CA GLU A 184 -10.67 19.67 16.69
C GLU A 184 -11.38 20.99 16.28
N GLU A 185 -11.27 22.03 17.12
CA GLU A 185 -11.79 23.36 16.81
C GLU A 185 -10.97 24.12 15.77
N LEU A 186 -9.68 23.77 15.57
CA LEU A 186 -8.78 24.52 14.68
C LEU A 186 -8.67 23.90 13.29
N LEU A 187 -8.58 22.57 13.18
CA LEU A 187 -8.43 21.90 11.89
C LEU A 187 -8.88 20.45 11.97
N GLU A 188 -9.83 20.08 11.13
CA GLU A 188 -10.20 18.69 10.91
C GLU A 188 -9.27 18.09 9.85
N TYR A 189 -8.58 16.98 10.17
CA TYR A 189 -7.67 16.33 9.24
C TYR A 189 -7.78 14.79 9.28
N LYS A 190 -7.32 14.17 8.20
CA LYS A 190 -7.13 12.73 8.11
C LYS A 190 -5.84 12.42 7.37
N SER A 191 -5.06 11.48 7.89
CA SER A 191 -3.91 10.93 7.17
C SER A 191 -4.09 9.43 6.94
N ASP A 192 -3.76 8.98 5.72
CA ASP A 192 -3.60 7.57 5.36
C ASP A 192 -2.12 7.17 5.20
N GLY A 193 -1.24 7.92 5.83
CA GLY A 193 0.20 7.84 5.68
C GLY A 193 0.70 8.80 4.60
N ARG A 194 0.69 8.42 3.34
CA ARG A 194 1.21 9.22 2.20
C ARG A 194 0.42 10.49 1.92
N THR A 195 -0.86 10.52 2.25
CA THR A 195 -1.74 11.66 1.97
C THR A 195 -2.28 12.25 3.27
N LEU A 196 -2.13 13.55 3.42
CA LEU A 196 -2.78 14.35 4.45
C LEU A 196 -3.94 15.11 3.81
N THR A 197 -5.16 14.90 4.29
CA THR A 197 -6.37 15.64 3.88
C THR A 197 -6.77 16.60 4.99
N LEU A 198 -7.00 17.85 4.64
CA LEU A 198 -7.46 18.92 5.53
C LEU A 198 -8.89 19.30 5.15
N TYR A 199 -9.78 19.32 6.14
CA TYR A 199 -11.18 19.67 5.97
C TYR A 199 -11.47 21.03 6.63
N ASN A 200 -12.49 21.72 6.16
CA ASN A 200 -12.98 22.99 6.74
C ASN A 200 -11.86 24.04 6.95
N VAL A 201 -10.93 24.14 5.99
CA VAL A 201 -9.75 24.99 6.11
C VAL A 201 -10.19 26.45 6.23
N SER A 202 -9.95 27.08 7.39
CA SER A 202 -10.30 28.47 7.68
C SER A 202 -9.21 29.43 7.24
N GLU A 203 -9.53 30.74 7.18
CA GLU A 203 -8.57 31.81 6.86
C GLU A 203 -7.36 31.86 7.80
N PHE A 204 -7.49 31.29 9.01
CA PHE A 204 -6.39 31.18 9.96
C PHE A 204 -5.18 30.43 9.39
N TRP A 205 -5.41 29.49 8.46
CA TRP A 205 -4.37 28.67 7.84
C TRP A 205 -3.74 29.33 6.60
N ASP A 206 -4.13 30.56 6.24
CA ASP A 206 -3.53 31.23 5.08
C ASP A 206 -2.06 31.57 5.33
N GLY A 207 -1.20 31.07 4.46
CA GLY A 207 0.24 31.23 4.53
C GLY A 207 0.97 30.19 5.36
N GLU A 208 0.28 29.28 6.03
CA GLU A 208 0.90 28.18 6.75
C GLU A 208 1.53 27.16 5.80
N THR A 209 2.55 26.48 6.29
CA THR A 209 3.30 25.51 5.50
C THR A 209 3.25 24.12 6.10
N VAL A 210 3.09 23.12 5.23
CA VAL A 210 3.04 21.70 5.53
C VAL A 210 4.25 21.00 4.92
N TYR A 211 4.82 20.02 5.62
CA TYR A 211 5.82 19.11 5.09
C TYR A 211 5.64 17.71 5.68
N CYS A 212 6.23 16.72 5.02
CA CYS A 212 6.15 15.32 5.42
C CYS A 212 7.54 14.71 5.56
N GLU A 213 7.76 13.93 6.61
CA GLU A 213 8.89 13.02 6.75
C GLU A 213 8.43 11.60 6.44
N ALA A 214 9.09 10.95 5.48
CA ALA A 214 8.87 9.57 5.12
C ALA A 214 10.07 8.74 5.57
N LEU A 215 9.84 7.66 6.34
CA LEU A 215 10.92 6.94 7.01
C LEU A 215 10.73 5.42 6.95
N ASN A 216 11.84 4.71 7.14
CA ASN A 216 11.94 3.29 7.44
C ASN A 216 13.14 3.03 8.35
N GLU A 217 13.47 1.76 8.65
CA GLU A 217 14.59 1.40 9.53
C GLU A 217 15.99 1.86 9.03
N LEU A 218 16.14 2.18 7.74
CA LEU A 218 17.42 2.63 7.14
C LEU A 218 17.57 4.14 7.11
N GLY A 219 16.54 4.91 7.47
CA GLY A 219 16.58 6.37 7.53
C GLY A 219 15.28 7.05 7.13
N SER A 220 15.37 8.35 6.91
CA SER A 220 14.24 9.17 6.50
C SER A 220 14.59 10.15 5.38
N ILE A 221 13.57 10.62 4.66
CA ILE A 221 13.61 11.77 3.75
C ILE A 221 12.49 12.73 4.10
N THR A 222 12.73 14.01 3.89
CA THR A 222 11.75 15.07 4.16
C THR A 222 11.35 15.74 2.85
N SER A 223 10.06 16.00 2.68
CA SER A 223 9.55 16.73 1.53
C SER A 223 9.95 18.21 1.59
N ASP A 224 9.86 18.90 0.46
CA ASP A 224 9.77 20.37 0.45
C ASP A 224 8.54 20.84 1.22
N LYS A 225 8.58 22.10 1.66
CA LYS A 225 7.45 22.74 2.33
C LYS A 225 6.45 23.23 1.28
N ALA A 226 5.18 22.87 1.46
CA ALA A 226 4.07 23.35 0.64
C ALA A 226 3.24 24.38 1.41
N VAL A 227 2.87 25.46 0.74
CA VAL A 227 2.10 26.58 1.32
C VAL A 227 0.61 26.33 1.13
N ILE A 228 -0.18 26.55 2.18
CA ILE A 228 -1.63 26.65 2.11
C ILE A 228 -1.97 28.11 1.79
N THR A 229 -2.74 28.33 0.72
CA THR A 229 -3.32 29.64 0.40
C THR A 229 -4.83 29.54 0.49
N VAL A 230 -5.42 30.35 1.37
CA VAL A 230 -6.88 30.35 1.55
C VAL A 230 -7.47 31.52 0.77
N GLY A 231 -8.35 31.20 -0.18
CA GLY A 231 -8.99 32.20 -1.04
C GLY A 231 -9.56 31.64 -2.33
N VAL A 232 -9.97 32.51 -3.23
CA VAL A 232 -10.49 32.11 -4.54
C VAL A 232 -9.33 31.93 -5.51
N ALA A 233 -9.18 30.73 -6.06
CA ALA A 233 -8.12 30.44 -7.02
C ALA A 233 -8.21 31.36 -8.25
N GLY A 234 -7.12 32.05 -8.54
CA GLY A 234 -7.02 32.98 -9.64
C GLY A 234 -7.47 34.42 -9.33
N ASP A 235 -8.00 34.72 -8.15
CA ASP A 235 -8.39 36.06 -7.69
C ASP A 235 -7.14 36.87 -7.27
N VAL A 236 -6.36 37.29 -8.24
CA VAL A 236 -5.09 38.00 -7.99
C VAL A 236 -5.28 39.45 -7.59
N ASN A 237 -6.49 39.99 -7.78
CA ASN A 237 -6.87 41.33 -7.36
C ASN A 237 -7.49 41.37 -5.96
N THR A 238 -7.83 40.21 -5.40
CA THR A 238 -8.41 40.01 -4.06
C THR A 238 -9.77 40.70 -3.86
N ASP A 239 -10.61 40.71 -4.90
CA ASP A 239 -11.98 41.25 -4.80
C ASP A 239 -13.03 40.18 -4.40
N GLY A 240 -12.59 38.95 -4.17
CA GLY A 240 -13.40 37.80 -3.79
C GLY A 240 -14.05 37.07 -4.97
N LYS A 241 -13.68 37.42 -6.21
CA LYS A 241 -14.27 36.85 -7.42
C LYS A 241 -13.22 36.57 -8.48
N LEU A 242 -13.34 35.45 -9.14
CA LEU A 242 -12.56 35.14 -10.32
C LEU A 242 -13.22 35.75 -11.56
N THR A 243 -12.57 36.76 -12.16
CA THR A 243 -13.09 37.51 -13.32
C THR A 243 -12.03 37.76 -14.39
N ALA A 244 -12.44 38.33 -15.52
CA ALA A 244 -11.49 38.74 -16.56
C ALA A 244 -10.53 39.85 -16.07
N ALA A 245 -10.86 40.59 -14.99
CA ALA A 245 -9.98 41.58 -14.41
C ALA A 245 -8.69 40.93 -13.86
N ASP A 246 -8.81 39.78 -13.24
CA ASP A 246 -7.67 38.97 -12.71
C ASP A 246 -6.76 38.52 -13.83
N LEU A 247 -7.33 38.03 -14.94
CA LEU A 247 -6.56 37.65 -16.11
C LEU A 247 -5.74 38.82 -16.66
N VAL A 248 -6.37 40.01 -16.78
CA VAL A 248 -5.69 41.20 -17.27
C VAL A 248 -4.63 41.69 -16.28
N MET A 249 -4.90 41.56 -14.97
CA MET A 249 -3.93 41.92 -13.93
C MET A 249 -2.71 41.02 -13.97
N LEU A 250 -2.90 39.72 -14.05
CA LEU A 250 -1.82 38.74 -14.16
C LEU A 250 -1.01 38.93 -15.46
N GLN A 251 -1.67 39.19 -16.60
CA GLN A 251 -0.98 39.50 -17.86
C GLN A 251 -0.07 40.71 -17.73
N LYS A 252 -0.58 41.83 -17.14
CA LYS A 252 0.21 43.03 -16.95
C LYS A 252 1.41 42.80 -16.03
N TRP A 253 1.22 42.01 -14.98
CA TRP A 253 2.30 41.67 -14.07
C TRP A 253 3.41 40.87 -14.77
N LEU A 254 3.05 39.87 -15.57
CA LEU A 254 4.00 39.01 -16.30
C LEU A 254 4.85 39.82 -17.31
N ILE A 255 4.31 40.86 -17.90
CA ILE A 255 5.05 41.77 -18.80
C ILE A 255 5.65 42.98 -18.06
N GLN A 256 5.70 42.93 -16.71
CA GLN A 256 6.28 43.97 -15.85
C GLN A 256 5.62 45.37 -16.02
N SER A 257 4.35 45.40 -16.41
CA SER A 257 3.59 46.67 -16.61
C SER A 257 2.50 46.87 -15.56
N GLY A 258 2.47 46.10 -14.49
CA GLY A 258 1.46 46.16 -13.42
C GLY A 258 1.88 45.44 -12.14
N SER A 259 0.99 45.51 -11.14
CA SER A 259 1.13 44.76 -9.87
C SER A 259 -0.01 43.79 -9.68
N ILE A 260 0.15 42.84 -8.77
CA ILE A 260 -0.89 41.95 -8.28
C ILE A 260 -0.98 42.06 -6.76
N ASN A 261 -2.18 41.85 -6.19
CA ASN A 261 -2.39 41.95 -4.76
C ASN A 261 -1.96 40.67 -4.02
N ASN A 262 -2.24 39.51 -4.60
CA ASN A 262 -1.86 38.25 -4.02
C ASN A 262 -1.32 37.28 -5.12
N SER A 263 0.01 37.07 -5.14
CA SER A 263 0.65 36.17 -6.10
C SER A 263 0.35 34.72 -5.84
N ARG A 264 0.11 34.33 -4.56
CA ARG A 264 -0.19 32.94 -4.20
C ARG A 264 -1.52 32.47 -4.78
N LEU A 265 -2.52 33.34 -4.85
CA LEU A 265 -3.80 33.02 -5.49
C LEU A 265 -3.67 32.84 -7.02
N GLY A 266 -2.61 33.36 -7.60
CA GLY A 266 -2.31 33.22 -9.03
C GLY A 266 -1.47 31.99 -9.37
N ASP A 267 -0.81 31.36 -8.41
CA ASP A 267 0.03 30.16 -8.58
C ASP A 267 -0.88 28.91 -8.68
N LEU A 268 -1.45 28.70 -9.85
CA LEU A 268 -2.49 27.70 -10.06
C LEU A 268 -1.95 26.28 -10.25
N ASP A 269 -0.68 26.11 -10.62
CA ASP A 269 -0.01 24.82 -10.70
C ASP A 269 0.74 24.43 -9.39
N GLY A 270 0.76 25.36 -8.41
CA GLY A 270 1.30 25.16 -7.06
C GLY A 270 2.83 25.02 -7.00
N ASN A 271 3.54 25.49 -8.03
CA ASN A 271 5.00 25.36 -8.11
C ASN A 271 5.79 26.51 -7.44
N GLY A 272 5.09 27.51 -6.90
CA GLY A 272 5.67 28.69 -6.26
C GLY A 272 6.16 29.78 -7.23
N ILE A 273 6.00 29.61 -8.54
CA ILE A 273 6.51 30.51 -9.58
C ILE A 273 5.37 30.98 -10.47
N LEU A 274 5.00 32.24 -10.34
CA LEU A 274 3.96 32.83 -11.18
C LEU A 274 4.49 33.08 -12.60
N ASN A 275 3.90 32.43 -13.61
CA ASN A 275 4.38 32.45 -14.99
C ASN A 275 3.25 32.28 -16.04
N GLY A 276 3.64 32.02 -17.30
CA GLY A 276 2.68 31.85 -18.39
C GLY A 276 1.81 30.60 -18.30
N ILE A 277 2.21 29.58 -17.53
CA ILE A 277 1.40 28.38 -17.27
C ILE A 277 0.19 28.76 -16.43
N ASP A 278 0.41 29.53 -15.35
CA ASP A 278 -0.66 30.00 -14.47
C ASP A 278 -1.66 30.88 -15.24
N LEU A 279 -1.14 31.74 -16.12
CA LEU A 279 -1.98 32.55 -16.98
C LEU A 279 -2.86 31.68 -17.90
N ALA A 280 -2.33 30.61 -18.46
CA ALA A 280 -3.10 29.69 -19.29
C ALA A 280 -4.14 28.91 -18.46
N MET A 281 -3.79 28.51 -17.23
CA MET A 281 -4.71 27.88 -16.29
C MET A 281 -5.82 28.83 -15.85
N LEU A 282 -5.49 30.07 -15.50
CA LEU A 282 -6.46 31.12 -15.15
C LEU A 282 -7.46 31.36 -16.29
N ARG A 283 -6.97 31.45 -17.52
CA ARG A 283 -7.81 31.55 -18.71
C ARG A 283 -8.77 30.38 -18.86
N SER A 284 -8.29 29.16 -18.56
CA SER A 284 -9.12 27.96 -18.63
C SER A 284 -10.21 27.94 -17.56
N LEU A 285 -9.95 28.49 -16.37
CA LEU A 285 -10.95 28.61 -15.30
C LEU A 285 -12.08 29.58 -15.65
N LEU A 286 -11.77 30.66 -16.39
CA LEU A 286 -12.77 31.67 -16.79
C LEU A 286 -13.70 31.23 -17.92
N ILE A 287 -13.37 30.15 -18.64
CA ILE A 287 -14.15 29.65 -19.78
C ILE A 287 -15.12 28.52 -19.36
N ARG A 288 -14.95 28.00 -18.15
CA ARG A 288 -15.85 26.98 -17.56
C ARG A 288 -17.10 27.62 -16.98
#